data_eb6e052db08358a6a910c8990185b40d
#
_entry.id   eb6e052db08358a6a910c8990185b40d
#
_cell.length_a   1.000
_cell.length_b   1.000
_cell.length_c   1.000
_cell.angle_alpha   90.00
_cell.angle_beta   90.00
_cell.angle_gamma   90.00
#
_symmetry.space_group_name_H-M   'P 1'
#
loop_
_entity.id
_entity.type
_entity.pdbx_description
1 polymer ?
#
loop_
_entity_poly.entity_id
_entity_poly.type
_entity_poly.pdbx_seq_one_letter_code
_entity_poly.pdbx_strand_id
1 'polypeptide(L)'
;MESNLYQAPASEIIAPESDRPGVALYVIAPWKFNLLFWATLGIYDVYWNFRNWQNQKDIRQKKVQPVARALFSVFFFASLMKTINDENKGTTKPLPVTIMATLYVLSYLISTVSDRAAASMETFGILDLISLALLPVTWAVLFKAQKAINLSQGDEHGLLNNRLTLANGIWILLGISLWALILLGLASGYFPEQTDTFLSSLIETVS
;
A
#
# COMPACT_ATOMS: atom_id res chain seq x y z
N MET A 1 -52.51 18.72 -18.02
CA MET A 1 -51.54 18.45 -16.95
C MET A 1 -50.77 17.20 -17.35
N GLU A 2 -49.67 17.40 -18.08
CA GLU A 2 -48.76 16.31 -18.45
C GLU A 2 -47.74 16.14 -17.33
N SER A 3 -47.80 15.00 -16.66
CA SER A 3 -46.84 14.57 -15.66
C SER A 3 -45.54 14.18 -16.40
N ASN A 4 -44.49 14.91 -16.15
CA ASN A 4 -43.15 14.62 -16.65
C ASN A 4 -42.64 13.30 -16.11
N LEU A 5 -42.80 12.22 -16.90
CA LEU A 5 -42.44 10.83 -16.55
C LEU A 5 -40.95 10.50 -16.73
N TYR A 6 -40.12 11.50 -17.06
CA TYR A 6 -38.69 11.32 -17.20
C TYR A 6 -37.98 11.85 -15.94
N GLN A 7 -37.90 11.05 -14.87
CA GLN A 7 -36.83 11.22 -13.90
C GLN A 7 -35.56 10.61 -14.48
N ALA A 8 -34.62 11.47 -14.87
CA ALA A 8 -33.26 11.01 -15.17
C ALA A 8 -32.75 10.22 -13.94
N PRO A 9 -32.13 9.04 -14.14
CA PRO A 9 -31.47 8.36 -13.05
C PRO A 9 -30.46 9.33 -12.45
N ALA A 10 -30.62 9.62 -11.15
CA ALA A 10 -29.62 10.37 -10.41
C ALA A 10 -28.32 9.59 -10.57
N SER A 11 -27.41 10.14 -11.37
CA SER A 11 -26.02 9.68 -11.35
C SER A 11 -25.51 9.98 -9.95
N GLU A 12 -25.62 9.00 -9.06
CA GLU A 12 -24.87 9.02 -7.81
C GLU A 12 -23.42 9.20 -8.21
N ILE A 13 -22.94 10.43 -8.10
CA ILE A 13 -21.50 10.66 -7.97
C ILE A 13 -21.17 9.96 -6.67
N ILE A 14 -20.75 8.69 -6.77
CA ILE A 14 -20.26 7.92 -5.65
C ILE A 14 -19.00 8.66 -5.22
N ALA A 15 -19.15 9.54 -4.24
CA ALA A 15 -18.01 10.13 -3.53
C ALA A 15 -17.09 8.97 -3.13
N PRO A 16 -15.77 9.12 -3.26
CA PRO A 16 -14.86 8.05 -2.89
C PRO A 16 -15.23 7.59 -1.48
N GLU A 17 -15.49 6.32 -1.35
CA GLU A 17 -16.19 5.64 -0.25
C GLU A 17 -15.51 5.82 1.14
N SER A 18 -14.33 6.44 1.14
CA SER A 18 -13.58 6.86 2.32
C SER A 18 -14.12 8.12 3.03
N ASP A 19 -15.07 8.82 2.44
CA ASP A 19 -15.58 10.11 2.94
C ASP A 19 -16.92 9.98 3.69
N ARG A 20 -17.30 8.76 4.08
CA ARG A 20 -18.51 8.59 4.91
C ARG A 20 -18.29 9.16 6.31
N PRO A 21 -19.23 10.00 6.82
CA PRO A 21 -19.14 10.56 8.16
C PRO A 21 -19.00 9.46 9.23
N GLY A 22 -17.92 9.50 10.01
CA GLY A 22 -17.77 8.66 11.20
C GLY A 22 -16.68 7.58 11.14
N VAL A 23 -16.08 7.28 9.98
CA VAL A 23 -15.01 6.26 9.87
C VAL A 23 -13.65 6.90 10.19
N ALA A 24 -13.16 6.71 11.41
CA ALA A 24 -11.93 7.38 11.90
C ALA A 24 -10.62 6.80 11.34
N LEU A 25 -10.66 5.61 10.74
CA LEU A 25 -9.51 4.93 10.13
C LEU A 25 -9.87 4.44 8.70
N TYR A 26 -8.84 4.20 7.88
CA TYR A 26 -9.03 3.83 6.48
C TYR A 26 -9.45 2.37 6.32
N VAL A 27 -10.74 2.13 6.06
CA VAL A 27 -11.29 0.82 5.75
C VAL A 27 -11.01 0.45 4.29
N ILE A 28 -10.61 -0.79 4.04
CA ILE A 28 -10.41 -1.34 2.69
C ILE A 28 -10.60 -2.86 2.70
N ALA A 29 -11.18 -3.40 1.62
CA ALA A 29 -11.32 -4.84 1.46
C ALA A 29 -9.95 -5.55 1.48
N PRO A 30 -9.81 -6.67 2.23
CA PRO A 30 -8.55 -7.40 2.35
C PRO A 30 -7.93 -7.80 1.00
N TRP A 31 -8.73 -8.24 0.05
CA TRP A 31 -8.26 -8.59 -1.29
C TRP A 31 -7.68 -7.39 -2.04
N LYS A 32 -8.35 -6.23 -1.94
CA LYS A 32 -7.92 -4.98 -2.60
C LYS A 32 -6.64 -4.44 -1.97
N PHE A 33 -6.52 -4.50 -0.63
CA PHE A 33 -5.29 -4.18 0.07
C PHE A 33 -4.13 -5.04 -0.43
N ASN A 34 -4.33 -6.36 -0.48
CA ASN A 34 -3.30 -7.29 -0.96
C ASN A 34 -2.91 -6.99 -2.41
N LEU A 35 -3.89 -6.83 -3.29
CA LEU A 35 -3.62 -6.49 -4.70
C LEU A 35 -2.78 -5.21 -4.82
N LEU A 36 -3.19 -4.13 -4.15
CA LEU A 36 -2.49 -2.85 -4.23
C LEU A 36 -1.08 -2.92 -3.62
N PHE A 37 -0.93 -3.59 -2.47
CA PHE A 37 0.37 -3.75 -1.83
C PHE A 37 1.36 -4.52 -2.73
N TRP A 38 0.97 -5.70 -3.18
CA TRP A 38 1.87 -6.56 -3.98
C TRP A 38 2.10 -6.03 -5.38
N ALA A 39 1.06 -5.50 -6.04
CA ALA A 39 1.23 -4.90 -7.35
C ALA A 39 2.20 -3.72 -7.34
N THR A 40 2.26 -2.94 -6.26
CA THR A 40 3.10 -1.74 -6.17
C THR A 40 4.41 -1.94 -5.40
N LEU A 41 4.85 -3.18 -5.15
CA LEU A 41 6.09 -3.47 -4.38
C LEU A 41 6.11 -2.80 -3.00
N GLY A 42 4.95 -2.70 -2.36
CA GLY A 42 4.83 -2.07 -1.05
C GLY A 42 4.73 -0.53 -1.07
N ILE A 43 4.89 0.16 -2.21
CA ILE A 43 4.74 1.63 -2.29
C ILE A 43 3.35 2.07 -1.80
N TYR A 44 2.34 1.21 -1.93
CA TYR A 44 1.01 1.43 -1.39
C TYR A 44 0.99 1.74 0.11
N ASP A 45 2.00 1.32 0.89
CA ASP A 45 2.16 1.64 2.31
C ASP A 45 2.12 3.15 2.58
N VAL A 46 2.77 3.96 1.74
CA VAL A 46 2.77 5.42 1.88
C VAL A 46 1.35 5.98 1.77
N TYR A 47 0.59 5.52 0.76
CA TYR A 47 -0.80 5.92 0.59
C TYR A 47 -1.69 5.44 1.75
N TRP A 48 -1.49 4.21 2.21
CA TRP A 48 -2.21 3.64 3.35
C TRP A 48 -1.97 4.44 4.63
N ASN A 49 -0.71 4.79 4.93
CA ASN A 49 -0.36 5.67 6.05
C ASN A 49 -1.01 7.05 5.92
N PHE A 50 -0.92 7.65 4.72
CA PHE A 50 -1.55 8.95 4.44
C PHE A 50 -3.05 8.93 4.73
N ARG A 51 -3.79 7.93 4.22
CA ARG A 51 -5.24 7.83 4.40
C ARG A 51 -5.64 7.66 5.87
N ASN A 52 -4.91 6.85 6.62
CA ASN A 52 -5.17 6.70 8.05
C ASN A 52 -4.96 8.03 8.81
N TRP A 53 -3.89 8.75 8.54
CA TRP A 53 -3.65 10.05 9.17
C TRP A 53 -4.60 11.13 8.69
N GLN A 54 -5.02 11.09 7.43
CA GLN A 54 -6.02 12.01 6.89
C GLN A 54 -7.36 11.83 7.62
N ASN A 55 -7.83 10.60 7.77
CA ASN A 55 -9.06 10.31 8.50
C ASN A 55 -8.98 10.77 9.98
N GLN A 56 -7.83 10.56 10.63
CA GLN A 56 -7.62 11.05 12.00
C GLN A 56 -7.65 12.58 12.09
N LYS A 57 -7.13 13.28 11.09
CA LYS A 57 -7.22 14.74 11.00
C LYS A 57 -8.66 15.19 10.79
N ASP A 58 -9.37 14.60 9.83
CA ASP A 58 -10.68 15.10 9.38
C ASP A 58 -11.81 14.69 10.34
N ILE A 59 -11.79 13.44 10.82
CA ILE A 59 -12.86 12.89 11.67
C ILE A 59 -12.59 13.16 13.15
N ARG A 60 -11.34 12.98 13.61
CA ARG A 60 -10.97 13.18 15.01
C ARG A 60 -10.41 14.56 15.31
N GLN A 61 -10.33 15.44 14.29
CA GLN A 61 -9.81 16.82 14.42
C GLN A 61 -8.40 16.85 15.03
N LYS A 62 -7.60 15.79 14.83
CA LYS A 62 -6.23 15.75 15.33
C LYS A 62 -5.36 16.74 14.58
N LYS A 63 -4.57 17.52 15.30
CA LYS A 63 -3.58 18.46 14.74
C LYS A 63 -2.36 17.67 14.22
N VAL A 64 -2.49 17.05 13.06
CA VAL A 64 -1.43 16.24 12.42
C VAL A 64 -1.23 16.69 10.97
N GLN A 65 -0.04 16.40 10.43
CA GLN A 65 0.30 16.60 9.02
C GLN A 65 0.30 15.22 8.33
N PRO A 66 -0.78 14.81 7.62
CA PRO A 66 -0.92 13.47 7.07
C PRO A 66 0.19 13.13 6.07
N VAL A 67 0.53 14.07 5.18
CA VAL A 67 1.58 13.88 4.17
C VAL A 67 2.94 13.62 4.81
N ALA A 68 3.35 14.49 5.75
CA ALA A 68 4.63 14.33 6.44
C ALA A 68 4.68 13.01 7.22
N ARG A 69 3.59 12.63 7.90
CA ARG A 69 3.53 11.36 8.64
C ARG A 69 3.53 10.13 7.74
N ALA A 70 3.05 10.24 6.53
CA ALA A 70 3.12 9.16 5.55
C ALA A 70 4.52 9.02 4.95
N LEU A 71 5.14 10.11 4.53
CA LEU A 71 6.49 10.08 3.95
C LEU A 71 7.55 9.67 4.98
N PHE A 72 7.37 10.05 6.23
CA PHE A 72 8.24 9.68 7.34
C PHE A 72 7.60 8.60 8.23
N SER A 73 6.89 7.65 7.61
CA SER A 73 6.13 6.60 8.30
C SER A 73 6.98 5.82 9.31
N VAL A 74 8.26 5.58 9.03
CA VAL A 74 9.20 4.89 9.92
C VAL A 74 9.22 5.50 11.34
N PHE A 75 9.08 6.81 11.48
CA PHE A 75 9.05 7.48 12.78
C PHE A 75 7.65 7.51 13.42
N PHE A 76 6.61 7.47 12.61
CA PHE A 76 5.23 7.65 13.06
C PHE A 76 4.41 6.35 13.11
N PHE A 77 4.97 5.23 12.66
CA PHE A 77 4.27 3.96 12.61
C PHE A 77 3.80 3.47 13.99
N ALA A 78 4.67 3.55 15.00
CA ALA A 78 4.29 3.21 16.38
C ALA A 78 3.11 4.09 16.88
N SER A 79 3.11 5.39 16.52
CA SER A 79 2.02 6.30 16.85
C SER A 79 0.72 5.93 16.15
N LEU A 80 0.80 5.47 14.88
CA LEU A 80 -0.36 4.98 14.15
C LEU A 80 -0.93 3.71 14.79
N MET A 81 -0.08 2.75 15.16
CA MET A 81 -0.52 1.52 15.81
C MET A 81 -1.22 1.79 17.15
N LYS A 82 -0.71 2.75 17.94
CA LYS A 82 -1.39 3.22 19.17
C LYS A 82 -2.76 3.82 18.82
N THR A 83 -2.82 4.69 17.80
CA THR A 83 -4.08 5.29 17.35
C THR A 83 -5.10 4.23 16.92
N ILE A 84 -4.68 3.16 16.24
CA ILE A 84 -5.56 2.04 15.87
C ILE A 84 -6.07 1.34 17.13
N ASN A 85 -5.22 1.11 18.13
CA ASN A 85 -5.65 0.52 19.40
C ASN A 85 -6.63 1.41 20.16
N ASP A 86 -6.44 2.73 20.14
CA ASP A 86 -7.35 3.70 20.78
C ASP A 86 -8.73 3.69 20.11
N GLU A 87 -8.79 3.56 18.79
CA GLU A 87 -10.04 3.46 18.03
C GLU A 87 -10.72 2.10 18.18
N ASN A 88 -9.98 1.07 18.53
CA ASN A 88 -10.47 -0.30 18.69
C ASN A 88 -11.47 -0.46 19.86
N LYS A 89 -11.38 0.35 20.90
CA LYS A 89 -12.32 0.41 22.06
C LYS A 89 -12.74 -0.97 22.61
N GLY A 90 -11.85 -1.95 22.57
CA GLY A 90 -12.12 -3.30 23.05
C GLY A 90 -12.83 -4.24 22.07
N THR A 91 -13.07 -3.81 20.85
CA THR A 91 -13.69 -4.64 19.79
C THR A 91 -12.80 -5.83 19.40
N THR A 92 -11.49 -5.63 19.41
CA THR A 92 -10.50 -6.69 19.11
C THR A 92 -9.37 -6.69 20.14
N LYS A 93 -8.54 -7.77 20.13
CA LYS A 93 -7.31 -7.78 20.93
C LYS A 93 -6.39 -6.63 20.49
N PRO A 94 -5.81 -5.88 21.43
CA PRO A 94 -4.88 -4.81 21.10
C PRO A 94 -3.71 -5.31 20.24
N LEU A 95 -3.31 -4.50 19.27
CA LEU A 95 -2.13 -4.78 18.46
C LEU A 95 -0.87 -4.69 19.33
N PRO A 96 0.11 -5.60 19.18
CA PRO A 96 1.38 -5.53 19.88
C PRO A 96 2.28 -4.46 19.25
N VAL A 97 2.02 -3.19 19.64
CA VAL A 97 2.62 -2.00 19.03
C VAL A 97 4.13 -2.08 18.90
N THR A 98 4.81 -2.48 19.99
CA THR A 98 6.28 -2.55 20.01
C THR A 98 6.80 -3.54 18.97
N ILE A 99 6.26 -4.76 18.93
CA ILE A 99 6.70 -5.80 17.99
C ILE A 99 6.44 -5.33 16.54
N MET A 100 5.24 -4.83 16.27
CA MET A 100 4.86 -4.40 14.92
C MET A 100 5.71 -3.21 14.44
N ALA A 101 5.94 -2.22 15.32
CA ALA A 101 6.76 -1.07 14.99
C ALA A 101 8.23 -1.48 14.81
N THR A 102 8.76 -2.37 15.63
CA THR A 102 10.14 -2.87 15.48
C THR A 102 10.31 -3.60 14.15
N LEU A 103 9.41 -4.54 13.82
CA LEU A 103 9.46 -5.26 12.54
C LEU A 103 9.38 -4.30 11.35
N TYR A 104 8.47 -3.34 11.38
CA TYR A 104 8.30 -2.36 10.31
C TYR A 104 9.56 -1.50 10.14
N VAL A 105 10.08 -0.93 11.24
CA VAL A 105 11.27 -0.06 11.22
C VAL A 105 12.50 -0.83 10.77
N LEU A 106 12.71 -2.04 11.31
CA LEU A 106 13.87 -2.87 10.92
C LEU A 106 13.78 -3.29 9.45
N SER A 107 12.60 -3.69 8.96
CA SER A 107 12.43 -4.01 7.53
C SER A 107 12.79 -2.80 6.65
N TYR A 108 12.30 -1.62 7.00
CA TYR A 108 12.60 -0.39 6.26
C TYR A 108 14.09 -0.04 6.27
N LEU A 109 14.73 -0.09 7.45
CA LEU A 109 16.16 0.25 7.57
C LEU A 109 17.04 -0.76 6.84
N ILE A 110 16.79 -2.06 7.03
CA ILE A 110 17.55 -3.12 6.36
C ILE A 110 17.39 -3.00 4.84
N SER A 111 16.16 -2.84 4.32
CA SER A 111 15.93 -2.61 2.89
C SER A 111 16.73 -1.39 2.39
N THR A 112 16.58 -0.24 3.06
CA THR A 112 17.26 0.99 2.64
C THR A 112 18.79 0.85 2.62
N VAL A 113 19.39 0.19 3.63
CA VAL A 113 20.82 -0.04 3.68
C VAL A 113 21.27 -1.01 2.60
N SER A 114 20.51 -2.09 2.39
CA SER A 114 20.81 -3.09 1.35
C SER A 114 20.72 -2.50 -0.04
N ASP A 115 19.67 -1.72 -0.35
CA ASP A 115 19.50 -1.06 -1.66
C ASP A 115 20.64 -0.07 -1.94
N ARG A 116 21.08 0.69 -0.93
CA ARG A 116 22.21 1.61 -1.08
C ARG A 116 23.53 0.88 -1.27
N ALA A 117 23.73 -0.22 -0.55
CA ALA A 117 24.92 -1.05 -0.71
C ALA A 117 24.93 -1.74 -2.08
N ALA A 118 23.80 -2.28 -2.53
CA ALA A 118 23.64 -2.87 -3.85
C ALA A 118 23.93 -1.86 -4.96
N ALA A 119 23.42 -0.63 -4.86
CA ALA A 119 23.65 0.43 -5.84
C ALA A 119 25.14 0.85 -5.98
N SER A 120 26.00 0.49 -5.03
CA SER A 120 27.45 0.70 -5.11
C SER A 120 28.22 -0.45 -5.75
N MET A 121 27.52 -1.56 -6.08
CA MET A 121 28.11 -2.75 -6.69
C MET A 121 27.87 -2.74 -8.21
N GLU A 122 28.86 -3.19 -8.97
CA GLU A 122 28.75 -3.26 -10.44
C GLU A 122 27.94 -4.48 -10.92
N THR A 123 27.75 -5.46 -10.03
CA THR A 123 27.05 -6.72 -10.36
C THR A 123 25.87 -6.92 -9.44
N PHE A 124 24.79 -7.46 -10.01
CA PHE A 124 23.61 -7.89 -9.26
C PHE A 124 23.98 -8.99 -8.24
N GLY A 125 23.51 -8.87 -7.01
CA GLY A 125 23.87 -9.79 -5.93
C GLY A 125 22.77 -10.00 -4.90
N ILE A 126 23.10 -10.67 -3.80
CA ILE A 126 22.16 -11.01 -2.75
C ILE A 126 21.52 -9.77 -2.08
N LEU A 127 22.23 -8.63 -2.08
CA LEU A 127 21.71 -7.39 -1.49
C LEU A 127 20.47 -6.87 -2.21
N ASP A 128 20.40 -7.06 -3.53
CA ASP A 128 19.25 -6.68 -4.34
C ASP A 128 17.98 -7.48 -3.99
N LEU A 129 18.16 -8.70 -3.46
CA LEU A 129 17.05 -9.57 -3.06
C LEU A 129 16.55 -9.31 -1.65
N ILE A 130 17.34 -8.62 -0.79
CA ILE A 130 16.97 -8.42 0.62
C ILE A 130 15.67 -7.61 0.73
N SER A 131 15.53 -6.54 -0.04
CA SER A 131 14.33 -5.71 -0.01
C SER A 131 13.09 -6.46 -0.44
N LEU A 132 13.19 -7.31 -1.48
CA LEU A 132 12.11 -8.18 -1.92
C LEU A 132 11.76 -9.22 -0.85
N ALA A 133 12.77 -9.80 -0.18
CA ALA A 133 12.58 -10.77 0.89
C ALA A 133 11.92 -10.17 2.14
N LEU A 134 12.06 -8.86 2.37
CA LEU A 134 11.44 -8.16 3.49
C LEU A 134 10.01 -7.66 3.20
N LEU A 135 9.57 -7.62 1.94
CA LEU A 135 8.20 -7.24 1.59
C LEU A 135 7.13 -8.07 2.31
N PRO A 136 7.24 -9.42 2.43
CA PRO A 136 6.27 -10.21 3.19
C PRO A 136 6.18 -9.81 4.66
N VAL A 137 7.28 -9.39 5.28
CA VAL A 137 7.29 -8.95 6.69
C VAL A 137 6.51 -7.64 6.84
N THR A 138 6.80 -6.67 5.99
CA THR A 138 6.07 -5.38 5.96
C THR A 138 4.59 -5.61 5.67
N TRP A 139 4.28 -6.45 4.67
CA TRP A 139 2.90 -6.83 4.36
C TRP A 139 2.17 -7.44 5.55
N ALA A 140 2.78 -8.40 6.25
CA ALA A 140 2.14 -9.07 7.37
C ALA A 140 1.81 -8.11 8.52
N VAL A 141 2.72 -7.16 8.80
CA VAL A 141 2.51 -6.10 9.80
C VAL A 141 1.35 -5.20 9.40
N LEU A 142 1.35 -4.68 8.18
CA LEU A 142 0.30 -3.78 7.70
C LEU A 142 -1.05 -4.49 7.55
N PHE A 143 -1.05 -5.73 7.05
CA PHE A 143 -2.27 -6.50 6.89
C PHE A 143 -2.93 -6.86 8.22
N LYS A 144 -2.13 -7.15 9.25
CA LYS A 144 -2.63 -7.33 10.62
C LYS A 144 -3.26 -6.04 11.16
N ALA A 145 -2.61 -4.90 10.93
CA ALA A 145 -3.17 -3.59 11.30
C ALA A 145 -4.47 -3.30 10.54
N GLN A 146 -4.52 -3.59 9.23
CA GLN A 146 -5.71 -3.39 8.41
C GLN A 146 -6.90 -4.22 8.88
N LYS A 147 -6.67 -5.49 9.26
CA LYS A 147 -7.75 -6.30 9.83
C LYS A 147 -8.30 -5.69 11.13
N ALA A 148 -7.42 -5.21 12.00
CA ALA A 148 -7.85 -4.55 13.23
C ALA A 148 -8.61 -3.25 12.94
N ILE A 149 -8.20 -2.48 11.94
CA ILE A 149 -8.93 -1.29 11.47
C ILE A 149 -10.34 -1.68 11.02
N ASN A 150 -10.46 -2.61 10.09
CA ASN A 150 -11.75 -3.01 9.55
C ASN A 150 -12.72 -3.45 10.66
N LEU A 151 -12.27 -4.29 11.57
CA LEU A 151 -13.06 -4.74 12.72
C LEU A 151 -13.45 -3.59 13.63
N SER A 152 -12.52 -2.68 13.96
CA SER A 152 -12.78 -1.54 14.86
C SER A 152 -13.78 -0.53 14.26
N GLN A 153 -13.86 -0.46 12.93
CA GLN A 153 -14.79 0.42 12.21
C GLN A 153 -16.12 -0.28 11.84
N GLY A 154 -16.32 -1.54 12.29
CA GLY A 154 -17.55 -2.29 12.05
C GLY A 154 -17.74 -2.82 10.63
N ASP A 155 -16.67 -2.86 9.83
CA ASP A 155 -16.68 -3.38 8.47
C ASP A 155 -15.53 -4.38 8.25
N GLU A 156 -15.66 -5.55 8.85
CA GLU A 156 -14.64 -6.61 8.82
C GLU A 156 -14.18 -6.95 7.39
N HIS A 157 -15.11 -6.96 6.44
CA HIS A 157 -14.85 -7.33 5.05
C HIS A 157 -14.39 -6.16 4.18
N GLY A 158 -14.40 -4.93 4.72
CA GLY A 158 -14.00 -3.73 3.99
C GLY A 158 -14.93 -3.40 2.82
N LEU A 159 -16.23 -3.68 2.97
CA LEU A 159 -17.24 -3.50 1.92
C LEU A 159 -17.40 -2.04 1.52
N LEU A 160 -17.13 -1.12 2.44
CA LEU A 160 -17.11 0.32 2.18
C LEU A 160 -16.10 0.72 1.11
N ASN A 161 -15.05 -0.08 0.89
CA ASN A 161 -13.99 0.20 -0.07
C ASN A 161 -13.50 -1.08 -0.75
N ASN A 162 -14.41 -1.74 -1.46
CA ASN A 162 -14.14 -3.03 -2.12
C ASN A 162 -14.02 -2.93 -3.65
N ARG A 163 -14.27 -1.76 -4.26
CA ARG A 163 -14.19 -1.56 -5.71
C ARG A 163 -12.88 -0.91 -6.12
N LEU A 164 -12.32 -1.33 -7.24
CA LEU A 164 -11.18 -0.65 -7.85
C LEU A 164 -11.65 0.66 -8.49
N THR A 165 -10.88 1.71 -8.28
CA THR A 165 -11.05 3.00 -8.94
C THR A 165 -10.05 3.14 -10.09
N LEU A 166 -10.27 4.12 -10.97
CA LEU A 166 -9.31 4.43 -12.03
C LEU A 166 -7.90 4.72 -11.47
N ALA A 167 -7.83 5.45 -10.34
CA ALA A 167 -6.56 5.70 -9.65
C ALA A 167 -5.87 4.41 -9.20
N ASN A 168 -6.63 3.42 -8.70
CA ASN A 168 -6.04 2.10 -8.37
C ASN A 168 -5.49 1.42 -9.63
N GLY A 169 -6.20 1.50 -10.77
CA GLY A 169 -5.73 0.97 -12.04
C GLY A 169 -4.39 1.57 -12.48
N ILE A 170 -4.24 2.89 -12.39
CA ILE A 170 -2.99 3.59 -12.70
C ILE A 170 -1.86 3.10 -11.79
N TRP A 171 -2.09 3.00 -10.48
CA TRP A 171 -1.08 2.50 -9.53
C TRP A 171 -0.68 1.06 -9.82
N ILE A 172 -1.65 0.20 -10.17
CA ILE A 172 -1.38 -1.21 -10.54
C ILE A 172 -0.52 -1.27 -11.82
N LEU A 173 -0.85 -0.48 -12.84
CA LEU A 173 -0.06 -0.43 -14.08
C LEU A 173 1.37 0.02 -13.84
N LEU A 174 1.56 1.09 -13.06
CA LEU A 174 2.90 1.54 -12.66
C LEU A 174 3.66 0.45 -11.89
N GLY A 175 2.98 -0.24 -10.98
CA GLY A 175 3.57 -1.32 -10.21
C GLY A 175 3.97 -2.53 -11.07
N ILE A 176 3.13 -2.93 -12.03
CA ILE A 176 3.46 -3.99 -13.00
C ILE A 176 4.71 -3.61 -13.81
N SER A 177 4.82 -2.34 -14.22
CA SER A 177 6.02 -1.86 -14.93
C SER A 177 7.27 -1.96 -14.05
N LEU A 178 7.17 -1.64 -12.76
CA LEU A 178 8.28 -1.80 -11.81
C LEU A 178 8.65 -3.27 -11.62
N TRP A 179 7.67 -4.18 -11.51
CA TRP A 179 7.93 -5.60 -11.46
C TRP A 179 8.65 -6.11 -12.71
N ALA A 180 8.22 -5.66 -13.89
CA ALA A 180 8.88 -6.01 -15.15
C ALA A 180 10.35 -5.56 -15.18
N LEU A 181 10.65 -4.34 -14.71
CA LEU A 181 12.02 -3.83 -14.61
C LEU A 181 12.87 -4.64 -13.63
N ILE A 182 12.32 -5.00 -12.46
CA ILE A 182 13.02 -5.82 -11.47
C ILE A 182 13.30 -7.22 -12.04
N LEU A 183 12.30 -7.86 -12.66
CA LEU A 183 12.48 -9.18 -13.25
C LEU A 183 13.50 -9.16 -14.40
N LEU A 184 13.51 -8.09 -15.20
CA LEU A 184 14.51 -7.91 -16.24
C LEU A 184 15.92 -7.72 -15.66
N GLY A 185 16.05 -6.92 -14.60
CA GLY A 185 17.31 -6.74 -13.88
C GLY A 185 17.83 -8.05 -13.28
N LEU A 186 16.94 -8.83 -12.65
CA LEU A 186 17.27 -10.16 -12.14
C LEU A 186 17.72 -11.09 -13.27
N ALA A 187 16.98 -11.12 -14.39
CA ALA A 187 17.31 -11.94 -15.53
C ALA A 187 18.68 -11.57 -16.13
N SER A 188 18.97 -10.28 -16.30
CA SER A 188 20.26 -9.79 -16.78
C SER A 188 21.42 -10.15 -15.84
N GLY A 189 21.19 -10.12 -14.54
CA GLY A 189 22.21 -10.49 -13.55
C GLY A 189 22.53 -11.97 -13.49
N TYR A 190 21.50 -12.84 -13.60
CA TYR A 190 21.69 -14.30 -13.48
C TYR A 190 21.80 -15.02 -14.83
N PHE A 191 21.25 -14.47 -15.90
CA PHE A 191 21.18 -15.08 -17.24
C PHE A 191 21.52 -14.06 -18.34
N PRO A 192 22.73 -13.45 -18.34
CA PRO A 192 23.05 -12.32 -19.22
C PRO A 192 22.89 -12.66 -20.71
N GLU A 193 23.44 -13.78 -21.18
CA GLU A 193 23.40 -14.16 -22.61
C GLU A 193 21.97 -14.34 -23.12
N GLN A 194 21.08 -14.97 -22.34
CA GLN A 194 19.68 -15.17 -22.68
C GLN A 194 18.90 -13.84 -22.70
N THR A 195 19.22 -12.94 -21.76
CA THR A 195 18.57 -11.64 -21.67
C THR A 195 18.98 -10.74 -22.84
N ASP A 196 20.24 -10.72 -23.21
CA ASP A 196 20.74 -9.97 -24.37
C ASP A 196 20.13 -10.48 -25.68
N THR A 197 20.01 -11.80 -25.84
CA THR A 197 19.33 -12.42 -26.99
C THR A 197 17.86 -12.02 -27.05
N PHE A 198 17.17 -12.02 -25.91
CA PHE A 198 15.76 -11.62 -25.82
C PHE A 198 15.57 -10.13 -26.15
N LEU A 199 16.40 -9.25 -25.59
CA LEU A 199 16.31 -7.80 -25.84
C LEU A 199 16.59 -7.47 -27.31
N SER A 200 17.59 -8.09 -27.93
CA SER A 200 17.89 -7.90 -29.35
C SER A 200 16.72 -8.33 -30.23
N SER A 201 16.07 -9.47 -29.94
CA SER A 201 14.90 -9.95 -30.68
C SER A 201 13.71 -8.98 -30.57
N LEU A 202 13.51 -8.34 -29.42
CA LEU A 202 12.45 -7.33 -29.24
C LEU A 202 12.72 -6.07 -30.09
N ILE A 203 13.98 -5.62 -30.15
CA ILE A 203 14.38 -4.44 -30.95
C ILE A 203 14.15 -4.71 -32.44
N GLU A 204 14.53 -5.91 -32.93
CA GLU A 204 14.30 -6.31 -34.31
C GLU A 204 12.81 -6.40 -34.68
N THR A 205 11.94 -6.73 -33.72
CA THR A 205 10.49 -6.83 -33.96
C THR A 205 9.81 -5.46 -34.04
N VAL A 206 10.39 -4.42 -33.46
CA VAL A 206 9.82 -3.07 -33.38
C VAL A 206 10.39 -2.13 -34.46
N SER A 207 11.52 -2.50 -35.07
CA SER A 207 12.18 -1.77 -36.17
C SER A 207 11.61 -2.16 -37.53
#